data_ec74830054e32ef2a37d115ed8bb89c3
#
_entry.id   ec74830054e32ef2a37d115ed8bb89c3
#
_cell.length_a   1.000
_cell.length_b   1.000
_cell.length_c   1.000
_cell.angle_alpha   90.00
_cell.angle_beta   90.00
_cell.angle_gamma   90.00
#
_symmetry.space_group_name_H-M   'P 1'
#
loop_
_entity.id
_entity.type
_entity.pdbx_description
1 polymer ?
#
loop_
_entity_poly.entity_id
_entity_poly.type
_entity_poly.pdbx_seq_one_letter_code
_entity_poly.pdbx_strand_id
1 'polypeptide(L)'
;MIPLQPLQLSDILNGAISTAGRYWKQLFGVAAVVYGGAAAVIAAALAVLYATLSDRIHGIVHAPEASDVTWGRAGPVVLGFAGVLLGAALLTMVCTAMVYATSASVLQEAVLGRPASFRAVWRRAWSRVLPVMGTVLLSGLITLVPLLLVAGAVVAVVVATVGAHSIAVAVVVGVLGGLVLLPLGVWLWVLLSLAPAAVVFERQGPIGALRRSARLVRGAWWRVCGISLLALVLGSIAGSFIQLPFTTLGMFHSLRLPLDTASDPSAAQLVAGLTSYLAITLLGQTLSQIVSVTFPQLVTGLLYVDRRMRREELGPVLIEAAAAEPAGQQPPNVTSPR
;
A
#
# COMPACT_ATOMS: atom_id res chain seq x y z
N MET A 1 17.67 13.99 15.65
CA MET A 1 17.14 13.24 16.80
C MET A 1 15.66 13.54 16.89
N ILE A 2 14.82 12.53 17.05
CA ILE A 2 13.37 12.71 17.24
C ILE A 2 13.17 13.10 18.70
N PRO A 3 12.53 14.26 19.02
CA PRO A 3 12.36 14.66 20.42
C PRO A 3 11.46 13.66 21.15
N LEU A 4 11.83 13.28 22.37
CA LEU A 4 11.06 12.39 23.25
C LEU A 4 9.87 13.10 23.92
N GLN A 5 9.31 14.13 23.24
CA GLN A 5 8.11 14.87 23.64
C GLN A 5 6.91 14.43 22.79
N PRO A 6 5.68 14.67 23.27
CA PRO A 6 4.49 14.46 22.44
C PRO A 6 4.61 15.23 21.13
N LEU A 7 4.69 14.48 19.99
CA LEU A 7 4.97 15.03 18.68
C LEU A 7 3.79 15.88 18.16
N GLN A 8 4.08 17.05 17.56
CA GLN A 8 3.11 17.81 16.79
C GLN A 8 3.00 17.25 15.36
N LEU A 9 2.02 17.71 14.59
CA LEU A 9 1.84 17.30 13.19
C LEU A 9 3.10 17.60 12.35
N SER A 10 3.67 18.80 12.53
CA SER A 10 4.91 19.23 11.88
C SER A 10 6.09 18.32 12.19
N ASP A 11 6.20 17.87 13.44
CA ASP A 11 7.29 17.01 13.88
C ASP A 11 7.19 15.60 13.27
N ILE A 12 5.96 15.08 13.15
CA ILE A 12 5.69 13.80 12.51
C ILE A 12 6.04 13.85 11.02
N LEU A 13 5.59 14.90 10.30
CA LEU A 13 5.86 15.06 8.87
C LEU A 13 7.35 15.32 8.59
N ASN A 14 7.96 16.25 9.33
CA ASN A 14 9.39 16.53 9.20
C ASN A 14 10.24 15.33 9.60
N GLY A 15 9.84 14.60 10.64
CA GLY A 15 10.47 13.35 11.05
C GLY A 15 10.38 12.27 9.97
N ALA A 16 9.23 12.13 9.29
CA ALA A 16 9.07 11.20 8.18
C ALA A 16 9.96 11.59 6.98
N ILE A 17 9.95 12.87 6.59
CA ILE A 17 10.75 13.38 5.46
C ILE A 17 12.25 13.25 5.76
N SER A 18 12.70 13.64 6.95
CA SER A 18 14.11 13.54 7.35
C SER A 18 14.57 12.09 7.43
N THR A 19 13.73 11.18 7.93
CA THR A 19 14.01 9.74 7.96
C THR A 19 14.06 9.17 6.54
N ALA A 20 13.13 9.53 5.68
CA ALA A 20 13.12 9.13 4.27
C ALA A 20 14.39 9.60 3.55
N GLY A 21 14.82 10.87 3.76
CA GLY A 21 16.04 11.41 3.16
C GLY A 21 17.31 10.76 3.71
N ARG A 22 17.39 10.52 5.01
CA ARG A 22 18.58 9.94 5.65
C ARG A 22 18.79 8.45 5.32
N TYR A 23 17.69 7.70 5.23
CA TYR A 23 17.70 6.26 4.99
C TYR A 23 17.12 5.87 3.62
N TRP A 24 17.23 6.79 2.64
CA TRP A 24 16.62 6.59 1.32
C TRP A 24 17.07 5.32 0.62
N LYS A 25 18.36 4.95 0.73
CA LYS A 25 18.92 3.74 0.12
C LYS A 25 18.28 2.47 0.68
N GLN A 26 18.03 2.43 1.98
CA GLN A 26 17.43 1.27 2.65
C GLN A 26 15.92 1.19 2.36
N LEU A 27 15.20 2.31 2.43
CA LEU A 27 13.76 2.36 2.23
C LEU A 27 13.38 2.16 0.75
N PHE A 28 13.87 3.05 -0.10
CA PHE A 28 13.53 2.99 -1.52
C PHE A 28 14.29 1.87 -2.25
N GLY A 29 15.49 1.51 -1.81
CA GLY A 29 16.23 0.38 -2.37
C GLY A 29 15.53 -0.96 -2.13
N VAL A 30 15.04 -1.23 -0.91
CA VAL A 30 14.24 -2.43 -0.64
C VAL A 30 12.93 -2.40 -1.42
N ALA A 31 12.22 -1.27 -1.43
CA ALA A 31 10.98 -1.13 -2.17
C ALA A 31 11.19 -1.34 -3.68
N ALA A 32 12.27 -0.77 -4.26
CA ALA A 32 12.61 -0.94 -5.68
C ALA A 32 12.90 -2.40 -6.04
N VAL A 33 13.67 -3.12 -5.21
CA VAL A 33 13.95 -4.54 -5.43
C VAL A 33 12.68 -5.38 -5.35
N VAL A 34 11.82 -5.12 -4.36
CA VAL A 34 10.62 -5.91 -4.12
C VAL A 34 9.54 -5.62 -5.16
N TYR A 35 9.21 -4.35 -5.42
CA TYR A 35 8.21 -3.99 -6.42
C TYR A 35 8.72 -4.19 -7.85
N GLY A 36 10.01 -3.92 -8.12
CA GLY A 36 10.63 -4.17 -9.43
C GLY A 36 10.68 -5.67 -9.75
N GLY A 37 11.05 -6.51 -8.78
CA GLY A 37 10.99 -7.95 -8.91
C GLY A 37 9.57 -8.46 -9.15
N ALA A 38 8.58 -7.93 -8.43
CA ALA A 38 7.18 -8.26 -8.63
C ALA A 38 6.69 -7.85 -10.03
N ALA A 39 7.04 -6.64 -10.47
CA ALA A 39 6.69 -6.18 -11.82
C ALA A 39 7.27 -7.09 -12.91
N ALA A 40 8.53 -7.54 -12.76
CA ALA A 40 9.16 -8.48 -13.68
C ALA A 40 8.44 -9.84 -13.70
N VAL A 41 8.04 -10.37 -12.54
CA VAL A 41 7.27 -11.62 -12.43
C VAL A 41 5.89 -11.48 -13.09
N ILE A 42 5.19 -10.38 -12.83
CA ILE A 42 3.87 -10.12 -13.44
C ILE A 42 3.99 -9.97 -14.96
N ALA A 43 5.01 -9.23 -15.44
CA ALA A 43 5.26 -9.08 -16.87
C ALA A 43 5.59 -10.44 -17.54
N ALA A 44 6.40 -11.26 -16.90
CA ALA A 44 6.70 -12.62 -17.38
C ALA A 44 5.44 -13.50 -17.41
N ALA A 45 4.60 -13.45 -16.36
CA ALA A 45 3.35 -14.20 -16.30
C ALA A 45 2.37 -13.77 -17.41
N LEU A 46 2.26 -12.47 -17.67
CA LEU A 46 1.44 -11.94 -18.79
C LEU A 46 1.98 -12.36 -20.15
N ALA A 47 3.32 -12.34 -20.33
CA ALA A 47 3.95 -12.79 -21.59
C ALA A 47 3.70 -14.28 -21.85
N VAL A 48 3.84 -15.12 -20.80
CA VAL A 48 3.55 -16.55 -20.90
C VAL A 48 2.07 -16.78 -21.19
N LEU A 49 1.18 -16.07 -20.50
CA LEU A 49 -0.28 -16.15 -20.74
C LEU A 49 -0.60 -15.78 -22.19
N TYR A 50 -0.04 -14.69 -22.69
CA TYR A 50 -0.24 -14.28 -24.08
C TYR A 50 0.29 -15.33 -25.06
N ALA A 51 1.52 -15.84 -24.85
CA ALA A 51 2.10 -16.86 -25.71
C ALA A 51 1.27 -18.16 -25.77
N THR A 52 0.66 -18.55 -24.65
CA THR A 52 -0.15 -19.79 -24.56
C THR A 52 -1.57 -19.62 -25.07
N LEU A 53 -2.12 -18.40 -25.07
CA LEU A 53 -3.50 -18.13 -25.43
C LEU A 53 -3.64 -17.27 -26.69
N SER A 54 -2.55 -16.96 -27.38
CA SER A 54 -2.52 -16.10 -28.60
C SER A 54 -3.55 -16.53 -29.64
N ASP A 55 -3.58 -17.83 -29.99
CA ASP A 55 -4.49 -18.36 -31.01
C ASP A 55 -5.97 -18.21 -30.62
N ARG A 56 -6.29 -18.38 -29.32
CA ARG A 56 -7.63 -18.17 -28.79
C ARG A 56 -8.02 -16.70 -28.76
N ILE A 57 -7.09 -15.82 -28.38
CA ILE A 57 -7.28 -14.38 -28.37
C ILE A 57 -7.54 -13.89 -29.82
N HIS A 58 -6.74 -14.34 -30.79
CA HIS A 58 -6.96 -14.01 -32.19
C HIS A 58 -8.32 -14.52 -32.69
N GLY A 59 -8.72 -15.73 -32.32
CA GLY A 59 -10.04 -16.27 -32.68
C GLY A 59 -11.23 -15.52 -32.06
N ILE A 60 -11.06 -14.88 -30.92
CA ILE A 60 -12.09 -14.05 -30.27
C ILE A 60 -12.12 -12.66 -30.92
N VAL A 61 -10.98 -12.04 -31.17
CA VAL A 61 -10.84 -10.68 -31.75
C VAL A 61 -11.38 -10.64 -33.21
N HIS A 62 -11.26 -11.73 -33.96
CA HIS A 62 -11.72 -11.83 -35.36
C HIS A 62 -13.07 -12.54 -35.49
N ALA A 63 -13.81 -12.76 -34.41
CA ALA A 63 -15.15 -13.33 -34.47
C ALA A 63 -16.10 -12.34 -35.18
N PRO A 64 -16.85 -12.76 -36.22
CA PRO A 64 -17.71 -11.86 -36.98
C PRO A 64 -18.85 -11.27 -36.16
N GLU A 65 -19.36 -12.02 -35.19
CA GLU A 65 -20.42 -11.59 -34.27
C GLU A 65 -20.07 -11.94 -32.84
N ALA A 66 -20.56 -11.13 -31.88
CA ALA A 66 -20.38 -11.39 -30.46
C ALA A 66 -21.01 -12.71 -29.99
N SER A 67 -22.04 -13.18 -30.68
CA SER A 67 -22.71 -14.49 -30.49
C SER A 67 -21.81 -15.69 -30.79
N ASP A 68 -20.77 -15.51 -31.63
CA ASP A 68 -19.81 -16.56 -31.98
C ASP A 68 -18.74 -16.80 -30.89
N VAL A 69 -18.69 -15.91 -29.90
CA VAL A 69 -17.77 -16.03 -28.74
C VAL A 69 -18.39 -16.96 -27.70
N THR A 70 -18.15 -18.25 -27.86
CA THR A 70 -18.61 -19.26 -26.91
C THR A 70 -17.73 -19.29 -25.66
N TRP A 71 -18.30 -19.70 -24.50
CA TRP A 71 -17.56 -19.87 -23.24
C TRP A 71 -16.37 -20.84 -23.37
N GLY A 72 -16.47 -21.84 -24.24
CA GLY A 72 -15.36 -22.77 -24.52
C GLY A 72 -14.12 -22.08 -25.09
N ARG A 73 -14.26 -20.97 -25.82
CA ARG A 73 -13.16 -20.16 -26.36
C ARG A 73 -12.72 -19.06 -25.38
N ALA A 74 -13.68 -18.32 -24.81
CA ALA A 74 -13.41 -17.21 -23.91
C ALA A 74 -13.01 -17.65 -22.50
N GLY A 75 -13.55 -18.76 -21.99
CA GLY A 75 -13.34 -19.24 -20.63
C GLY A 75 -11.88 -19.39 -20.23
N PRO A 76 -11.01 -20.08 -20.99
CA PRO A 76 -9.60 -20.20 -20.68
C PRO A 76 -8.85 -18.87 -20.67
N VAL A 77 -9.24 -17.92 -21.51
CA VAL A 77 -8.65 -16.56 -21.55
C VAL A 77 -9.04 -15.79 -20.29
N VAL A 78 -10.32 -15.78 -19.95
CA VAL A 78 -10.84 -15.12 -18.73
C VAL A 78 -10.23 -15.72 -17.48
N LEU A 79 -10.18 -17.05 -17.36
CA LEU A 79 -9.59 -17.74 -16.20
C LEU A 79 -8.07 -17.51 -16.11
N GLY A 80 -7.37 -17.48 -17.26
CA GLY A 80 -5.94 -17.18 -17.31
C GLY A 80 -5.65 -15.75 -16.80
N PHE A 81 -6.35 -14.75 -17.30
CA PHE A 81 -6.23 -13.38 -16.82
C PHE A 81 -6.62 -13.24 -15.34
N ALA A 82 -7.72 -13.87 -14.92
CA ALA A 82 -8.13 -13.87 -13.52
C ALA A 82 -7.06 -14.51 -12.61
N GLY A 83 -6.42 -15.60 -13.06
CA GLY A 83 -5.32 -16.23 -12.34
C GLY A 83 -4.08 -15.31 -12.21
N VAL A 84 -3.69 -14.63 -13.29
CA VAL A 84 -2.59 -13.67 -13.26
C VAL A 84 -2.92 -12.47 -12.37
N LEU A 85 -4.15 -11.95 -12.43
CA LEU A 85 -4.59 -10.84 -11.56
C LEU A 85 -4.58 -11.23 -10.09
N LEU A 86 -5.06 -12.44 -9.76
CA LEU A 86 -5.02 -12.95 -8.38
C LEU A 86 -3.57 -13.13 -7.91
N GLY A 87 -2.72 -13.71 -8.73
CA GLY A 87 -1.29 -13.87 -8.44
C GLY A 87 -0.60 -12.52 -8.24
N ALA A 88 -0.89 -11.54 -9.10
CA ALA A 88 -0.38 -10.17 -8.99
C ALA A 88 -0.86 -9.48 -7.70
N ALA A 89 -2.12 -9.65 -7.33
CA ALA A 89 -2.67 -9.10 -6.08
C ALA A 89 -1.98 -9.70 -4.85
N LEU A 90 -1.79 -11.02 -4.81
CA LEU A 90 -1.07 -11.69 -3.73
C LEU A 90 0.40 -11.24 -3.67
N LEU A 91 1.07 -11.15 -4.80
CA LEU A 91 2.45 -10.69 -4.88
C LEU A 91 2.60 -9.25 -4.41
N THR A 92 1.71 -8.35 -4.85
CA THR A 92 1.68 -6.95 -4.41
C THR A 92 1.43 -6.84 -2.90
N MET A 93 0.59 -7.71 -2.34
CA MET A 93 0.36 -7.79 -0.90
C MET A 93 1.64 -8.17 -0.14
N VAL A 94 2.42 -9.14 -0.65
CA VAL A 94 3.73 -9.51 -0.07
C VAL A 94 4.70 -8.35 -0.15
N CYS A 95 4.76 -7.65 -1.29
CA CYS A 95 5.61 -6.47 -1.48
C CYS A 95 5.26 -5.36 -0.49
N THR A 96 3.97 -5.07 -0.33
CA THR A 96 3.47 -4.07 0.62
C THR A 96 3.82 -4.45 2.05
N ALA A 97 3.65 -5.71 2.45
CA ALA A 97 4.03 -6.20 3.77
C ALA A 97 5.53 -6.05 4.03
N MET A 98 6.36 -6.32 3.00
CA MET A 98 7.82 -6.14 3.09
C MET A 98 8.20 -4.67 3.28
N VAL A 99 7.56 -3.75 2.54
CA VAL A 99 7.78 -2.30 2.71
C VAL A 99 7.34 -1.82 4.08
N TYR A 100 6.23 -2.32 4.62
CA TYR A 100 5.76 -2.00 5.97
C TYR A 100 6.76 -2.47 7.03
N ALA A 101 7.24 -3.71 6.92
CA ALA A 101 8.24 -4.26 7.83
C ALA A 101 9.57 -3.49 7.75
N THR A 102 9.98 -3.09 6.53
CA THR A 102 11.19 -2.29 6.30
C THR A 102 11.08 -0.91 6.91
N SER A 103 10.00 -0.18 6.63
CA SER A 103 9.75 1.18 7.13
C SER A 103 9.76 1.21 8.68
N ALA A 104 9.07 0.25 9.31
CA ALA A 104 9.04 0.15 10.75
C ALA A 104 10.42 -0.24 11.35
N SER A 105 11.19 -1.10 10.66
CA SER A 105 12.53 -1.51 11.08
C SER A 105 13.53 -0.36 11.00
N VAL A 106 13.49 0.43 9.91
CA VAL A 106 14.31 1.62 9.72
C VAL A 106 13.97 2.67 10.77
N LEU A 107 12.67 2.85 11.05
CA LEU A 107 12.23 3.81 12.06
C LEU A 107 12.73 3.45 13.48
N GLN A 108 12.76 2.15 13.84
CA GLN A 108 13.36 1.70 15.10
C GLN A 108 14.84 2.10 15.22
N GLU A 109 15.64 1.86 14.17
CA GLU A 109 17.05 2.25 14.17
C GLU A 109 17.22 3.78 14.16
N ALA A 110 16.35 4.51 13.44
CA ALA A 110 16.36 5.97 13.39
C ALA A 110 16.08 6.61 14.77
N VAL A 111 15.13 6.05 15.53
CA VAL A 111 14.82 6.49 16.90
C VAL A 111 15.99 6.21 17.85
N LEU A 112 16.70 5.11 17.66
CA LEU A 112 17.87 4.73 18.46
C LEU A 112 19.16 5.44 18.01
N GLY A 113 19.10 6.25 16.93
CA GLY A 113 20.28 6.95 16.40
C GLY A 113 21.34 6.03 15.76
N ARG A 114 21.02 4.75 15.50
CA ARG A 114 21.96 3.75 15.00
C ARG A 114 22.00 3.72 13.46
N PRO A 115 23.17 3.49 12.84
CA PRO A 115 23.24 3.31 11.39
C PRO A 115 22.56 2.00 10.99
N ALA A 116 21.54 2.09 10.12
CA ALA A 116 20.85 0.94 9.57
C ALA A 116 21.61 0.40 8.35
N SER A 117 22.17 -0.82 8.41
CA SER A 117 22.75 -1.46 7.24
C SER A 117 21.63 -2.13 6.41
N PHE A 118 21.73 -2.04 5.07
CA PHE A 118 20.74 -2.63 4.14
C PHE A 118 20.49 -4.12 4.44
N ARG A 119 21.57 -4.89 4.63
CA ARG A 119 21.47 -6.34 4.89
C ARG A 119 20.76 -6.66 6.21
N ALA A 120 21.01 -5.88 7.25
CA ALA A 120 20.35 -6.09 8.56
C ALA A 120 18.85 -5.74 8.49
N VAL A 121 18.52 -4.62 7.83
CA VAL A 121 17.13 -4.20 7.61
C VAL A 121 16.38 -5.24 6.77
N TRP A 122 16.97 -5.71 5.66
CA TRP A 122 16.41 -6.75 4.80
C TRP A 122 16.11 -8.03 5.56
N ARG A 123 17.09 -8.57 6.30
CA ARG A 123 16.91 -9.80 7.08
C ARG A 123 15.84 -9.66 8.15
N ARG A 124 15.80 -8.51 8.85
CA ARG A 124 14.80 -8.22 9.88
C ARG A 124 13.40 -8.06 9.27
N ALA A 125 13.29 -7.35 8.16
CA ALA A 125 12.04 -7.17 7.45
C ALA A 125 11.51 -8.53 6.96
N TRP A 126 12.36 -9.36 6.34
CA TRP A 126 11.98 -10.69 5.85
C TRP A 126 11.45 -11.59 6.96
N SER A 127 12.07 -11.59 8.14
CA SER A 127 11.59 -12.38 9.29
C SER A 127 10.22 -11.93 9.83
N ARG A 128 9.74 -10.75 9.43
CA ARG A 128 8.46 -10.18 9.86
C ARG A 128 7.41 -10.10 8.75
N VAL A 129 7.75 -10.49 7.53
CA VAL A 129 6.82 -10.42 6.38
C VAL A 129 5.55 -11.22 6.66
N LEU A 130 5.65 -12.46 7.13
CA LEU A 130 4.49 -13.32 7.39
C LEU A 130 3.52 -12.73 8.42
N PRO A 131 3.96 -12.30 9.64
CA PRO A 131 3.04 -11.67 10.58
C PRO A 131 2.47 -10.34 10.06
N VAL A 132 3.26 -9.52 9.36
CA VAL A 132 2.77 -8.25 8.77
C VAL A 132 1.78 -8.55 7.65
N MET A 133 2.08 -9.51 6.77
CA MET A 133 1.16 -9.96 5.72
C MET A 133 -0.16 -10.47 6.30
N GLY A 134 -0.11 -11.30 7.34
CA GLY A 134 -1.30 -11.75 8.06
C GLY A 134 -2.10 -10.59 8.66
N THR A 135 -1.42 -9.56 9.15
CA THR A 135 -2.07 -8.35 9.67
C THR A 135 -2.73 -7.53 8.56
N VAL A 136 -2.04 -7.32 7.43
CA VAL A 136 -2.58 -6.61 6.27
C VAL A 136 -3.76 -7.36 5.67
N LEU A 137 -3.64 -8.69 5.51
CA LEU A 137 -4.74 -9.54 5.03
C LEU A 137 -5.95 -9.46 5.96
N LEU A 138 -5.73 -9.65 7.26
CA LEU A 138 -6.81 -9.65 8.23
C LEU A 138 -7.46 -8.29 8.39
N SER A 139 -6.69 -7.18 8.36
CA SER A 139 -7.23 -5.83 8.37
C SER A 139 -8.02 -5.54 7.09
N GLY A 140 -7.52 -5.97 5.94
CA GLY A 140 -8.24 -5.89 4.67
C GLY A 140 -9.55 -6.67 4.70
N LEU A 141 -9.53 -7.89 5.21
CA LEU A 141 -10.73 -8.73 5.32
C LEU A 141 -11.77 -8.12 6.27
N ILE A 142 -11.34 -7.65 7.45
CA ILE A 142 -12.20 -6.98 8.43
C ILE A 142 -12.83 -5.70 7.86
N THR A 143 -12.12 -5.00 6.98
CA THR A 143 -12.64 -3.78 6.35
C THR A 143 -13.51 -4.12 5.13
N LEU A 144 -13.06 -5.01 4.28
CA LEU A 144 -13.68 -5.30 2.98
C LEU A 144 -14.98 -6.10 3.12
N VAL A 145 -15.02 -7.12 4.00
CA VAL A 145 -16.20 -8.00 4.12
C VAL A 145 -17.46 -7.23 4.53
N PRO A 146 -17.48 -6.39 5.59
CA PRO A 146 -18.65 -5.59 5.93
C PRO A 146 -19.03 -4.61 4.81
N LEU A 147 -18.03 -3.99 4.15
CA LEU A 147 -18.29 -3.08 3.03
C LEU A 147 -18.95 -3.80 1.86
N LEU A 148 -18.48 -4.99 1.48
CA LEU A 148 -19.06 -5.78 0.41
C LEU A 148 -20.48 -6.26 0.76
N LEU A 149 -20.75 -6.64 2.00
CA LEU A 149 -22.08 -7.04 2.44
C LEU A 149 -23.07 -5.87 2.35
N VAL A 150 -22.68 -4.70 2.85
CA VAL A 150 -23.53 -3.49 2.77
C VAL A 150 -23.69 -3.02 1.32
N ALA A 151 -22.60 -3.02 0.52
CA ALA A 151 -22.65 -2.68 -0.89
C ALA A 151 -23.56 -3.64 -1.67
N GLY A 152 -23.44 -4.95 -1.43
CA GLY A 152 -24.30 -5.96 -2.04
C GLY A 152 -25.77 -5.76 -1.68
N ALA A 153 -26.08 -5.44 -0.43
CA ALA A 153 -27.46 -5.14 -0.02
C ALA A 153 -27.98 -3.87 -0.70
N VAL A 154 -27.18 -2.81 -0.79
CA VAL A 154 -27.56 -1.58 -1.50
C VAL A 154 -27.82 -1.87 -2.98
N VAL A 155 -26.93 -2.60 -3.65
CA VAL A 155 -27.08 -3.00 -5.06
C VAL A 155 -28.33 -3.84 -5.25
N ALA A 156 -28.61 -4.81 -4.39
CA ALA A 156 -29.82 -5.64 -4.47
C ALA A 156 -31.10 -4.78 -4.38
N VAL A 157 -31.15 -3.80 -3.46
CA VAL A 157 -32.29 -2.88 -3.34
C VAL A 157 -32.39 -1.98 -4.57
N VAL A 158 -31.27 -1.44 -5.07
CA VAL A 158 -31.25 -0.61 -6.28
C VAL A 158 -31.78 -1.39 -7.49
N VAL A 159 -31.32 -2.63 -7.70
CA VAL A 159 -31.79 -3.49 -8.80
C VAL A 159 -33.29 -3.78 -8.67
N ALA A 160 -33.76 -4.09 -7.46
CA ALA A 160 -35.20 -4.33 -7.22
C ALA A 160 -36.05 -3.10 -7.50
N THR A 161 -35.59 -1.89 -7.12
CA THR A 161 -36.34 -0.64 -7.34
C THR A 161 -36.31 -0.18 -8.80
N VAL A 162 -35.22 -0.40 -9.53
CA VAL A 162 -35.14 -0.16 -10.98
C VAL A 162 -36.07 -1.11 -11.72
N GLY A 163 -36.11 -2.38 -11.36
CA GLY A 163 -37.06 -3.36 -11.91
C GLY A 163 -38.53 -2.99 -11.70
N ALA A 164 -38.83 -2.26 -10.61
CA ALA A 164 -40.15 -1.69 -10.32
C ALA A 164 -40.39 -0.29 -10.96
N HIS A 165 -39.55 0.14 -11.91
CA HIS A 165 -39.59 1.47 -12.58
C HIS A 165 -39.48 2.68 -11.63
N SER A 166 -38.86 2.51 -10.48
CA SER A 166 -38.71 3.54 -9.44
C SER A 166 -37.28 4.10 -9.41
N ILE A 167 -36.84 4.71 -10.53
CA ILE A 167 -35.44 5.25 -10.68
C ILE A 167 -35.11 6.25 -9.55
N ALA A 168 -36.06 7.10 -9.16
CA ALA A 168 -35.82 8.06 -8.07
C ALA A 168 -35.48 7.37 -6.74
N VAL A 169 -36.18 6.29 -6.41
CA VAL A 169 -35.90 5.49 -5.19
C VAL A 169 -34.52 4.80 -5.31
N ALA A 170 -34.19 4.27 -6.48
CA ALA A 170 -32.88 3.64 -6.73
C ALA A 170 -31.73 4.64 -6.49
N VAL A 171 -31.84 5.87 -7.00
CA VAL A 171 -30.85 6.94 -6.79
C VAL A 171 -30.73 7.31 -5.30
N VAL A 172 -31.85 7.50 -4.61
CA VAL A 172 -31.84 7.83 -3.17
C VAL A 172 -31.19 6.72 -2.35
N VAL A 173 -31.54 5.47 -2.60
CA VAL A 173 -30.92 4.30 -1.90
C VAL A 173 -29.44 4.19 -2.20
N GLY A 174 -29.03 4.40 -3.46
CA GLY A 174 -27.62 4.39 -3.85
C GLY A 174 -26.81 5.48 -3.16
N VAL A 175 -27.34 6.71 -3.10
CA VAL A 175 -26.70 7.84 -2.42
C VAL A 175 -26.61 7.60 -0.91
N LEU A 176 -27.70 7.18 -0.27
CA LEU A 176 -27.73 6.88 1.17
C LEU A 176 -26.79 5.71 1.51
N GLY A 177 -26.76 4.67 0.67
CA GLY A 177 -25.81 3.55 0.81
C GLY A 177 -24.37 4.01 0.74
N GLY A 178 -24.02 4.84 -0.23
CA GLY A 178 -22.69 5.46 -0.34
C GLY A 178 -22.32 6.31 0.86
N LEU A 179 -23.28 7.09 1.37
CA LEU A 179 -23.09 7.94 2.56
C LEU A 179 -22.82 7.13 3.83
N VAL A 180 -23.31 5.89 3.93
CA VAL A 180 -23.01 4.97 5.04
C VAL A 180 -21.70 4.21 4.81
N LEU A 181 -21.47 3.74 3.59
CA LEU A 181 -20.29 2.93 3.25
C LEU A 181 -18.98 3.69 3.43
N LEU A 182 -18.91 4.96 2.98
CA LEU A 182 -17.70 5.76 3.06
C LEU A 182 -17.23 6.00 4.52
N PRO A 183 -18.07 6.51 5.44
CA PRO A 183 -17.65 6.69 6.83
C PRO A 183 -17.31 5.38 7.54
N LEU A 184 -18.05 4.31 7.26
CA LEU A 184 -17.77 2.98 7.82
C LEU A 184 -16.41 2.47 7.37
N GLY A 185 -16.09 2.59 6.07
CA GLY A 185 -14.81 2.19 5.51
C GLY A 185 -13.66 2.99 6.09
N VAL A 186 -13.78 4.30 6.15
CA VAL A 186 -12.77 5.18 6.75
C VAL A 186 -12.60 4.89 8.24
N TRP A 187 -13.69 4.67 8.96
CA TRP A 187 -13.63 4.34 10.39
C TRP A 187 -12.88 3.05 10.67
N LEU A 188 -13.17 1.98 9.94
CA LEU A 188 -12.47 0.69 10.05
C LEU A 188 -11.01 0.81 9.63
N TRP A 189 -10.73 1.49 8.51
CA TRP A 189 -9.38 1.70 8.02
C TRP A 189 -8.50 2.44 9.04
N VAL A 190 -9.00 3.54 9.62
CA VAL A 190 -8.28 4.30 10.65
C VAL A 190 -8.06 3.47 11.91
N LEU A 191 -9.07 2.69 12.34
CA LEU A 191 -8.97 1.83 13.52
C LEU A 191 -7.83 0.80 13.41
N LEU A 192 -7.56 0.32 12.21
CA LEU A 192 -6.57 -0.74 11.93
C LEU A 192 -5.27 -0.20 11.32
N SER A 193 -5.17 1.11 11.04
CA SER A 193 -4.04 1.73 10.34
C SER A 193 -2.68 1.57 11.06
N LEU A 194 -2.68 1.49 12.38
CA LEU A 194 -1.48 1.34 13.19
C LEU A 194 -1.05 -0.12 13.42
N ALA A 195 -1.86 -1.09 12.97
CA ALA A 195 -1.60 -2.51 13.22
C ALA A 195 -0.28 -3.03 12.60
N PRO A 196 0.12 -2.69 11.37
CA PRO A 196 1.40 -3.12 10.80
C PRO A 196 2.60 -2.62 11.62
N ALA A 197 2.54 -1.40 12.15
CA ALA A 197 3.57 -0.86 13.05
C ALA A 197 3.63 -1.66 14.36
N ALA A 198 2.48 -1.98 14.97
CA ALA A 198 2.41 -2.75 16.22
C ALA A 198 3.07 -4.14 16.10
N VAL A 199 2.88 -4.85 14.96
CA VAL A 199 3.54 -6.14 14.70
C VAL A 199 5.06 -6.04 14.78
N VAL A 200 5.63 -5.01 14.18
CA VAL A 200 7.08 -4.86 14.06
C VAL A 200 7.68 -4.34 15.37
N PHE A 201 7.05 -3.33 15.99
CA PHE A 201 7.56 -2.70 17.22
C PHE A 201 7.40 -3.59 18.45
N GLU A 202 6.25 -4.26 18.62
CA GLU A 202 5.95 -5.06 19.82
C GLU A 202 6.12 -6.57 19.60
N ARG A 203 6.52 -7.00 18.39
CA ARG A 203 6.72 -8.41 18.02
C ARG A 203 5.48 -9.27 18.28
N GLN A 204 4.29 -8.68 18.15
CA GLN A 204 3.01 -9.36 18.36
C GLN A 204 2.54 -10.10 17.10
N GLY A 205 1.67 -11.08 17.31
CA GLY A 205 0.95 -11.72 16.20
C GLY A 205 -0.14 -10.82 15.60
N PRO A 206 -0.69 -11.18 14.42
CA PRO A 206 -1.65 -10.33 13.69
C PRO A 206 -2.85 -9.89 14.52
N ILE A 207 -3.51 -10.80 15.23
CA ILE A 207 -4.71 -10.50 16.04
C ILE A 207 -4.37 -9.57 17.20
N GLY A 208 -3.24 -9.81 17.88
CA GLY A 208 -2.75 -8.93 18.95
C GLY A 208 -2.51 -7.52 18.48
N ALA A 209 -1.87 -7.38 17.32
CA ALA A 209 -1.56 -6.10 16.69
C ALA A 209 -2.83 -5.33 16.28
N LEU A 210 -3.85 -6.00 15.73
CA LEU A 210 -5.14 -5.38 15.40
C LEU A 210 -5.86 -4.86 16.65
N ARG A 211 -5.90 -5.66 17.72
CA ARG A 211 -6.47 -5.24 19.00
C ARG A 211 -5.68 -4.07 19.61
N ARG A 212 -4.37 -4.10 19.47
CA ARG A 212 -3.46 -3.03 19.93
C ARG A 212 -3.72 -1.73 19.16
N SER A 213 -3.79 -1.78 17.83
CA SER A 213 -4.13 -0.65 16.98
C SER A 213 -5.47 -0.04 17.39
N ALA A 214 -6.51 -0.85 17.49
CA ALA A 214 -7.84 -0.38 17.88
C ALA A 214 -7.84 0.31 19.27
N ARG A 215 -7.07 -0.21 20.23
CA ARG A 215 -6.93 0.42 21.55
C ARG A 215 -6.19 1.76 21.48
N LEU A 216 -5.12 1.86 20.72
CA LEU A 216 -4.32 3.08 20.58
C LEU A 216 -5.08 4.20 19.86
N VAL A 217 -5.92 3.86 18.90
CA VAL A 217 -6.73 4.82 18.13
C VAL A 217 -7.91 5.35 18.94
N ARG A 218 -8.53 4.52 19.81
CA ARG A 218 -9.65 4.96 20.65
C ARG A 218 -9.26 6.16 21.53
N GLY A 219 -10.09 7.20 21.49
CA GLY A 219 -9.88 8.47 22.22
C GLY A 219 -9.06 9.53 21.46
N ALA A 220 -8.49 9.21 20.28
CA ALA A 220 -7.87 10.19 19.39
C ALA A 220 -8.10 9.87 17.91
N TRP A 221 -9.24 9.29 17.60
CA TRP A 221 -9.58 8.83 16.25
C TRP A 221 -9.45 9.94 15.20
N TRP A 222 -9.97 11.14 15.46
CA TRP A 222 -9.89 12.28 14.56
C TRP A 222 -8.44 12.70 14.24
N ARG A 223 -7.57 12.67 15.25
CA ARG A 223 -6.16 13.00 15.06
C ARG A 223 -5.45 11.94 14.21
N VAL A 224 -5.69 10.66 14.50
CA VAL A 224 -5.12 9.55 13.72
C VAL A 224 -5.65 9.59 12.30
N CYS A 225 -6.96 9.80 12.12
CA CYS A 225 -7.60 9.94 10.81
C CYS A 225 -6.98 11.08 10.01
N GLY A 226 -6.91 12.29 10.58
CA GLY A 226 -6.40 13.47 9.89
C GLY A 226 -4.94 13.31 9.46
N ILE A 227 -4.06 12.80 10.34
CA ILE A 227 -2.64 12.62 10.04
C ILE A 227 -2.45 11.49 9.01
N SER A 228 -3.16 10.37 9.16
CA SER A 228 -3.05 9.24 8.23
C SER A 228 -3.61 9.59 6.84
N LEU A 229 -4.72 10.31 6.79
CA LEU A 229 -5.31 10.78 5.53
C LEU A 229 -4.40 11.79 4.83
N LEU A 230 -3.84 12.75 5.57
CA LEU A 230 -2.88 13.72 5.02
C LEU A 230 -1.65 13.00 4.46
N ALA A 231 -1.10 12.03 5.17
CA ALA A 231 0.04 11.25 4.70
C ALA A 231 -0.30 10.46 3.43
N LEU A 232 -1.50 9.87 3.38
CA LEU A 232 -2.00 9.16 2.20
C LEU A 232 -2.12 10.10 1.00
N VAL A 233 -2.74 11.27 1.19
CA VAL A 233 -2.92 12.28 0.12
C VAL A 233 -1.58 12.78 -0.38
N LEU A 234 -0.64 13.14 0.51
CA LEU A 234 0.70 13.59 0.11
C LEU A 234 1.47 12.49 -0.62
N GLY A 235 1.42 11.25 -0.14
CA GLY A 235 2.04 10.11 -0.81
C GLY A 235 1.41 9.83 -2.18
N SER A 236 0.09 9.92 -2.30
CA SER A 236 -0.63 9.73 -3.56
C SER A 236 -0.32 10.83 -4.58
N ILE A 237 -0.28 12.09 -4.14
CA ILE A 237 0.11 13.22 -5.00
C ILE A 237 1.54 13.03 -5.52
N ALA A 238 2.49 12.73 -4.63
CA ALA A 238 3.87 12.48 -5.04
C ALA A 238 3.99 11.31 -6.01
N GLY A 239 3.26 10.21 -5.76
CA GLY A 239 3.21 9.06 -6.65
C GLY A 239 2.57 9.38 -8.00
N SER A 240 1.49 10.19 -8.02
CA SER A 240 0.83 10.61 -9.26
C SER A 240 1.75 11.47 -10.13
N PHE A 241 2.55 12.36 -9.55
CA PHE A 241 3.55 13.11 -10.29
C PHE A 241 4.59 12.21 -10.97
N ILE A 242 4.96 11.11 -10.34
CA ILE A 242 5.85 10.11 -10.92
C ILE A 242 5.13 9.32 -12.02
N GLN A 243 3.86 8.96 -11.81
CA GLN A 243 3.05 8.15 -12.72
C GLN A 243 2.69 8.88 -14.01
N LEU A 244 2.36 10.18 -13.94
CA LEU A 244 1.85 10.99 -15.05
C LEU A 244 2.70 10.91 -16.34
N PRO A 245 4.04 11.10 -16.32
CA PRO A 245 4.82 11.01 -17.54
C PRO A 245 4.78 9.63 -18.21
N PHE A 246 4.68 8.56 -17.42
CA PHE A 246 4.60 7.19 -17.96
C PHE A 246 3.23 6.91 -18.58
N THR A 247 2.14 7.36 -17.95
CA THR A 247 0.79 7.22 -18.52
C THR A 247 0.63 8.03 -19.81
N THR A 248 1.13 9.26 -19.85
CA THR A 248 1.08 10.10 -21.05
C THR A 248 1.93 9.51 -22.18
N LEU A 249 3.16 9.08 -21.89
CA LEU A 249 4.03 8.41 -22.87
C LEU A 249 3.39 7.11 -23.39
N GLY A 250 2.83 6.29 -22.51
CA GLY A 250 2.13 5.06 -22.89
C GLY A 250 0.94 5.34 -23.79
N MET A 251 0.12 6.36 -23.45
CA MET A 251 -1.03 6.77 -24.26
C MET A 251 -0.61 7.27 -25.65
N PHE A 252 0.38 8.17 -25.71
CA PHE A 252 0.88 8.66 -27.00
C PHE A 252 1.47 7.55 -27.87
N HIS A 253 2.19 6.61 -27.26
CA HIS A 253 2.76 5.49 -28.00
C HIS A 253 1.69 4.54 -28.53
N SER A 254 0.66 4.24 -27.74
CA SER A 254 -0.44 3.38 -28.17
C SER A 254 -1.30 4.00 -29.27
N LEU A 255 -1.45 5.35 -29.30
CA LEU A 255 -2.21 6.07 -30.32
C LEU A 255 -1.45 6.21 -31.65
N ARG A 256 -0.13 6.25 -31.64
CA ARG A 256 0.67 6.38 -32.88
C ARG A 256 0.60 5.14 -33.75
N LEU A 257 0.58 3.96 -33.15
CA LEU A 257 0.55 2.69 -33.90
C LEU A 257 -0.64 2.53 -34.85
N PRO A 258 -1.90 2.93 -34.49
CA PRO A 258 -3.03 2.90 -35.41
C PRO A 258 -3.06 4.07 -36.40
N LEU A 259 -2.46 5.24 -36.09
CA LEU A 259 -2.53 6.43 -36.94
C LEU A 259 -1.55 6.41 -38.12
N ASP A 260 -0.50 5.61 -38.04
CA ASP A 260 0.52 5.48 -39.11
C ASP A 260 0.04 4.59 -40.27
N THR A 261 -1.14 3.97 -40.15
CA THR A 261 -1.75 3.14 -41.20
C THR A 261 -3.05 3.81 -41.70
N ALA A 262 -3.06 4.21 -42.95
CA ALA A 262 -4.25 4.81 -43.64
C ALA A 262 -5.42 3.82 -43.84
N SER A 263 -5.34 2.60 -43.33
CA SER A 263 -6.33 1.53 -43.38
C SER A 263 -6.64 1.03 -41.97
N ASP A 264 -7.77 0.40 -41.77
CA ASP A 264 -8.22 -0.16 -40.48
C ASP A 264 -7.06 -0.86 -39.72
N PRO A 265 -6.81 -0.50 -38.43
CA PRO A 265 -5.69 -1.05 -37.69
C PRO A 265 -5.83 -2.57 -37.56
N SER A 266 -4.80 -3.31 -37.95
CA SER A 266 -4.81 -4.76 -37.76
C SER A 266 -4.89 -5.13 -36.28
N ALA A 267 -5.51 -6.27 -35.96
CA ALA A 267 -5.54 -6.76 -34.57
C ALA A 267 -4.15 -6.86 -33.94
N ALA A 268 -3.13 -7.18 -34.73
CA ALA A 268 -1.72 -7.22 -34.26
C ALA A 268 -1.23 -5.85 -33.82
N GLN A 269 -1.59 -4.77 -34.50
CA GLN A 269 -1.21 -3.39 -34.14
C GLN A 269 -1.94 -2.93 -32.86
N LEU A 270 -3.23 -3.28 -32.69
CA LEU A 270 -3.96 -2.99 -31.47
C LEU A 270 -3.36 -3.73 -30.26
N VAL A 271 -3.01 -5.00 -30.43
CA VAL A 271 -2.36 -5.80 -29.38
C VAL A 271 -0.97 -5.24 -29.05
N ALA A 272 -0.16 -4.86 -30.06
CA ALA A 272 1.14 -4.25 -29.84
C ALA A 272 1.04 -2.90 -29.12
N GLY A 273 0.05 -2.06 -29.51
CA GLY A 273 -0.26 -0.79 -28.86
C GLY A 273 -0.64 -0.97 -27.38
N LEU A 274 -1.55 -1.91 -27.11
CA LEU A 274 -1.98 -2.22 -25.74
C LEU A 274 -0.83 -2.77 -24.89
N THR A 275 -0.03 -3.68 -25.47
CA THR A 275 1.12 -4.28 -24.75
C THR A 275 2.16 -3.23 -24.40
N SER A 276 2.49 -2.32 -25.32
CA SER A 276 3.43 -1.23 -25.06
C SER A 276 2.89 -0.23 -24.03
N TYR A 277 1.59 0.11 -24.09
CA TYR A 277 0.92 0.91 -23.08
C TYR A 277 1.04 0.29 -21.68
N LEU A 278 0.68 -1.00 -21.58
CA LEU A 278 0.75 -1.73 -20.31
C LEU A 278 2.19 -1.82 -19.77
N ALA A 279 3.17 -2.04 -20.61
CA ALA A 279 4.58 -2.11 -20.20
C ALA A 279 5.07 -0.76 -19.64
N ILE A 280 4.82 0.34 -20.35
CA ILE A 280 5.22 1.69 -19.91
C ILE A 280 4.49 2.09 -18.63
N THR A 281 3.19 1.86 -18.56
CA THR A 281 2.40 2.20 -17.36
C THR A 281 2.75 1.33 -16.16
N LEU A 282 3.11 0.06 -16.34
CA LEU A 282 3.59 -0.83 -15.27
C LEU A 282 4.90 -0.32 -14.64
N LEU A 283 5.83 0.19 -15.46
CA LEU A 283 7.05 0.83 -14.96
C LEU A 283 6.73 2.07 -14.11
N GLY A 284 5.89 2.96 -14.63
CA GLY A 284 5.43 4.14 -13.90
C GLY A 284 4.71 3.78 -12.60
N GLN A 285 3.82 2.79 -12.63
CA GLN A 285 3.12 2.29 -11.46
C GLN A 285 4.07 1.74 -10.41
N THR A 286 5.09 0.99 -10.83
CA THR A 286 6.10 0.43 -9.92
C THR A 286 6.87 1.54 -9.20
N LEU A 287 7.32 2.56 -9.93
CA LEU A 287 8.03 3.71 -9.36
C LEU A 287 7.13 4.54 -8.44
N SER A 288 5.88 4.77 -8.85
CA SER A 288 4.87 5.48 -8.06
C SER A 288 4.59 4.76 -6.74
N GLN A 289 4.43 3.44 -6.74
CA GLN A 289 4.18 2.63 -5.55
C GLN A 289 5.29 2.74 -4.50
N ILE A 290 6.54 2.85 -4.93
CA ILE A 290 7.68 3.00 -4.01
C ILE A 290 7.48 4.21 -3.09
N VAL A 291 7.04 5.34 -3.63
CA VAL A 291 6.83 6.58 -2.86
C VAL A 291 5.49 6.57 -2.14
N SER A 292 4.41 6.24 -2.87
CA SER A 292 3.03 6.28 -2.36
C SER A 292 2.80 5.35 -1.16
N VAL A 293 3.55 4.25 -1.07
CA VAL A 293 3.43 3.31 0.05
C VAL A 293 4.42 3.64 1.16
N THR A 294 5.68 3.97 0.83
CA THR A 294 6.73 4.14 1.84
C THR A 294 6.48 5.36 2.73
N PHE A 295 6.10 6.50 2.14
CA PHE A 295 5.90 7.74 2.89
C PHE A 295 4.77 7.66 3.93
N PRO A 296 3.54 7.23 3.60
CA PRO A 296 2.48 7.05 4.60
C PRO A 296 2.86 6.05 5.70
N GLN A 297 3.66 5.03 5.39
CA GLN A 297 4.09 4.06 6.40
C GLN A 297 5.09 4.65 7.41
N LEU A 298 5.95 5.54 7.00
CA LEU A 298 6.82 6.28 7.93
C LEU A 298 5.99 7.18 8.86
N VAL A 299 5.02 7.89 8.29
CA VAL A 299 4.13 8.76 9.07
C VAL A 299 3.30 7.95 10.08
N THR A 300 2.68 6.84 9.65
CA THR A 300 1.90 5.97 10.55
C THR A 300 2.77 5.30 11.61
N GLY A 301 4.02 4.96 11.28
CA GLY A 301 5.00 4.46 12.24
C GLY A 301 5.36 5.49 13.32
N LEU A 302 5.62 6.74 12.94
CA LEU A 302 5.84 7.84 13.89
C LEU A 302 4.59 8.14 14.72
N LEU A 303 3.42 8.11 14.09
CA LEU A 303 2.15 8.29 14.78
C LEU A 303 1.90 7.16 15.81
N TYR A 304 2.29 5.92 15.49
CA TYR A 304 2.26 4.82 16.45
C TYR A 304 3.13 5.12 17.68
N VAL A 305 4.36 5.62 17.47
CA VAL A 305 5.28 6.00 18.57
C VAL A 305 4.68 7.14 19.37
N ASP A 306 4.15 8.19 18.75
CA ASP A 306 3.47 9.32 19.43
C ASP A 306 2.28 8.84 20.28
N ARG A 307 1.43 7.96 19.72
CA ARG A 307 0.27 7.42 20.43
C ARG A 307 0.67 6.54 21.61
N ARG A 308 1.75 5.80 21.47
CA ARG A 308 2.32 4.99 22.54
C ARG A 308 2.87 5.86 23.67
N MET A 309 3.67 6.89 23.34
CA MET A 309 4.21 7.83 24.34
C MET A 309 3.11 8.53 25.14
N ARG A 310 2.02 8.96 24.45
CA ARG A 310 0.90 9.66 25.11
C ARG A 310 0.03 8.75 25.98
N ARG A 311 -0.07 7.46 25.68
CA ARG A 311 -0.96 6.53 26.39
C ARG A 311 -0.28 5.74 27.50
N GLU A 312 1.01 5.48 27.36
CA GLU A 312 1.79 4.69 28.30
C GLU A 312 2.61 5.59 29.25
N GLU A 313 2.41 6.92 29.15
CA GLU A 313 3.10 7.93 29.98
C GLU A 313 4.61 7.65 30.14
N LEU A 314 5.23 7.16 29.05
CA LEU A 314 6.64 6.77 29.05
C LEU A 314 7.58 7.95 29.33
N GLY A 315 7.12 9.20 29.15
CA GLY A 315 7.88 10.40 29.45
C GLY A 315 8.32 10.49 30.92
N PRO A 316 7.39 10.43 31.88
CA PRO A 316 7.74 10.42 33.31
C PRO A 316 8.62 9.24 33.70
N VAL A 317 8.33 8.03 33.21
CA VAL A 317 9.11 6.82 33.54
C VAL A 317 10.53 6.89 32.99
N LEU A 318 10.73 7.45 31.79
CA LEU A 318 12.07 7.63 31.21
C LEU A 318 12.87 8.75 31.94
N ILE A 319 12.18 9.82 32.37
CA ILE A 319 12.78 10.89 33.14
C ILE A 319 13.19 10.36 34.54
N GLU A 320 12.31 9.57 35.14
CA GLU A 320 12.60 8.94 36.45
C GLU A 320 13.72 7.89 36.33
N ALA A 321 13.75 7.07 35.28
CA ALA A 321 14.83 6.14 34.99
C ALA A 321 16.16 6.87 34.71
N ALA A 322 16.12 7.98 33.97
CA ALA A 322 17.31 8.81 33.72
C ALA A 322 17.80 9.55 34.98
N ALA A 323 16.88 9.93 35.88
CA ALA A 323 17.19 10.53 37.15
C ALA A 323 17.68 9.48 38.19
N ALA A 324 17.25 8.22 38.04
CA ALA A 324 17.65 7.12 38.91
C ALA A 324 18.98 6.47 38.49
N GLU A 325 19.56 6.81 37.32
CA GLU A 325 20.92 6.43 36.99
C GLU A 325 21.85 7.17 37.96
N PRO A 326 22.55 6.47 38.90
CA PRO A 326 23.40 7.13 39.86
C PRO A 326 24.51 7.84 39.12
N ALA A 327 24.81 9.08 39.56
CA ALA A 327 25.95 9.93 39.14
C ALA A 327 27.32 9.28 39.52
N GLY A 328 27.55 8.07 39.04
CA GLY A 328 28.63 7.19 39.48
C GLY A 328 29.42 6.54 38.37
N GLN A 329 29.62 7.22 37.22
CA GLN A 329 30.73 6.88 36.33
C GLN A 329 31.28 8.16 35.69
N GLN A 330 31.92 9.02 36.52
CA GLN A 330 32.96 9.87 35.98
C GLN A 330 34.08 8.96 35.43
N PRO A 331 34.49 9.16 34.16
CA PRO A 331 35.68 8.46 33.66
C PRO A 331 36.88 8.82 34.59
N PRO A 332 37.76 7.84 34.91
CA PRO A 332 38.89 8.09 35.77
C PRO A 332 39.72 9.21 35.17
N ASN A 333 40.00 10.21 36.02
CA ASN A 333 40.83 11.35 35.73
C ASN A 333 42.23 10.82 35.34
N VAL A 334 42.55 10.83 34.03
CA VAL A 334 43.89 10.52 33.55
C VAL A 334 44.78 11.71 33.91
N THR A 335 45.28 11.71 35.13
CA THR A 335 46.44 12.53 35.51
C THR A 335 47.63 12.04 34.69
N SER A 336 48.05 12.83 33.71
CA SER A 336 49.34 12.64 33.03
C SER A 336 50.50 12.80 34.04
N PRO A 337 51.42 11.84 34.13
CA PRO A 337 52.69 12.08 34.81
C PRO A 337 53.61 12.91 33.91
N ARG A 338 54.39 13.75 34.56
CA ARG A 338 55.45 14.61 34.05
C ARG A 338 56.52 13.87 33.24
#